data_9dab694b518855494397eb47115d7ce2
#
_entry.id   9dab694b518855494397eb47115d7ce2
#
_cell.length_a   1.000
_cell.length_b   1.000
_cell.length_c   1.000
_cell.angle_alpha   90.00
_cell.angle_beta   90.00
_cell.angle_gamma   90.00
#
_symmetry.space_group_name_H-M   'P 1'
#
loop_
_entity.id
_entity.type
_entity.pdbx_description
1 polymer ?
#
loop_
_entity_poly.entity_id
_entity_poly.type
_entity_poly.pdbx_seq_one_letter_code
_entity_poly.pdbx_strand_id
1 'polypeptide(L)'
;LIACVYPLFFMFVASTRVSGDIFLFPPPITFGDRFFENLKNLQERIPIWSALFNSFKIAIIYTAINLLVCSMAAYSISKFQYKGRNIVFIIIMLTMMLPAHAKLVPLYRMMTALKLSNTHLAIIRPDIAGAFGIFLMRQNFHAVPDTLIEAARIDGANEWTIFVKIVMPLMIPALTALGIYM
;
A
#
# COMPACT_ATOMS: atom_id res chain seq x y z
N LEU A 1 -15.47 -18.75 9.29
CA LEU A 1 -15.87 -17.90 8.14
C LEU A 1 -17.08 -17.01 8.51
N ILE A 2 -18.18 -17.58 9.06
CA ILE A 2 -19.40 -16.82 9.45
C ILE A 2 -19.06 -15.74 10.48
N ALA A 3 -18.28 -16.05 11.52
CA ALA A 3 -17.88 -15.07 12.53
C ALA A 3 -17.08 -13.87 11.97
N CYS A 4 -16.31 -14.06 10.90
CA CYS A 4 -15.56 -12.98 10.25
C CYS A 4 -16.45 -12.09 9.34
N VAL A 5 -17.51 -12.65 8.78
CA VAL A 5 -18.42 -11.93 7.87
C VAL A 5 -19.52 -11.21 8.65
N TYR A 6 -19.88 -11.72 9.83
CA TYR A 6 -20.98 -11.15 10.65
C TYR A 6 -20.84 -9.65 10.95
N PRO A 7 -19.66 -9.12 11.36
CA PRO A 7 -19.52 -7.70 11.61
C PRO A 7 -19.80 -6.84 10.38
N LEU A 8 -19.34 -7.27 9.19
CA LEU A 8 -19.59 -6.56 7.93
C LEU A 8 -21.08 -6.60 7.55
N PHE A 9 -21.70 -7.77 7.70
CA PHE A 9 -23.15 -7.91 7.50
C PHE A 9 -23.93 -7.00 8.44
N PHE A 10 -23.56 -7.00 9.74
CA PHE A 10 -24.23 -6.14 10.73
C PHE A 10 -24.04 -4.65 10.43
N MET A 11 -22.86 -4.21 9.99
CA MET A 11 -22.66 -2.84 9.54
C MET A 11 -23.60 -2.46 8.39
N PHE A 12 -23.80 -3.39 7.44
CA PHE A 12 -24.70 -3.16 6.32
C PHE A 12 -26.18 -3.10 6.77
N VAL A 13 -26.62 -3.99 7.65
CA VAL A 13 -27.94 -3.94 8.26
C VAL A 13 -28.13 -2.65 9.05
N ALA A 14 -27.17 -2.26 9.88
CA ALA A 14 -27.22 -1.04 10.68
C ALA A 14 -27.33 0.23 9.82
N SER A 15 -26.66 0.28 8.65
CA SER A 15 -26.73 1.42 7.74
C SER A 15 -28.15 1.68 7.18
N THR A 16 -29.03 0.66 7.21
CA THR A 16 -30.41 0.73 6.71
C THR A 16 -31.43 1.09 7.80
N ARG A 17 -30.99 1.25 9.06
CA ARG A 17 -31.87 1.44 10.22
C ARG A 17 -31.71 2.80 10.90
N VAL A 18 -32.60 3.09 11.83
CA VAL A 18 -32.52 4.26 12.72
C VAL A 18 -31.39 4.02 13.75
N SER A 19 -30.68 5.08 14.13
CA SER A 19 -29.55 5.00 15.08
C SER A 19 -29.92 4.34 16.42
N GLY A 20 -31.18 4.44 16.90
CA GLY A 20 -31.64 3.79 18.10
C GLY A 20 -31.72 2.27 18.01
N ASP A 21 -32.02 1.74 16.82
CA ASP A 21 -32.20 0.30 16.62
C ASP A 21 -30.88 -0.48 16.70
N ILE A 22 -29.73 0.19 16.48
CA ILE A 22 -28.39 -0.42 16.48
C ILE A 22 -28.06 -0.99 17.86
N PHE A 23 -28.59 -0.39 18.92
CA PHE A 23 -28.32 -0.77 20.31
C PHE A 23 -29.38 -1.70 20.92
N LEU A 24 -30.34 -2.17 20.13
CA LEU A 24 -31.32 -3.15 20.59
C LEU A 24 -30.70 -4.52 20.88
N PHE A 25 -31.24 -5.19 21.87
CA PHE A 25 -30.85 -6.57 22.17
C PHE A 25 -32.10 -7.48 22.10
N PRO A 26 -32.08 -8.56 21.29
CA PRO A 26 -31.02 -8.99 20.37
C PRO A 26 -30.81 -8.00 19.19
N PRO A 27 -29.60 -7.92 18.63
CA PRO A 27 -29.31 -7.03 17.53
C PRO A 27 -30.15 -7.39 16.30
N PRO A 28 -30.69 -6.39 15.58
CA PRO A 28 -31.50 -6.65 14.40
C PRO A 28 -30.67 -7.24 13.26
N ILE A 29 -31.17 -8.28 12.63
CA ILE A 29 -30.52 -8.97 11.49
C ILE A 29 -31.24 -8.72 10.16
N THR A 30 -32.35 -7.99 10.18
CA THR A 30 -33.14 -7.65 8.98
C THR A 30 -32.85 -6.24 8.51
N PHE A 31 -32.88 -6.02 7.19
CA PHE A 31 -32.71 -4.69 6.61
C PHE A 31 -33.87 -3.75 6.97
N GLY A 32 -33.57 -2.48 7.15
CA GLY A 32 -34.53 -1.39 7.26
C GLY A 32 -34.69 -0.62 5.95
N ASP A 33 -35.38 0.49 5.98
CA ASP A 33 -35.74 1.33 4.82
C ASP A 33 -35.02 2.70 4.80
N ARG A 34 -34.14 2.96 5.80
CA ARG A 34 -33.52 4.27 6.01
C ARG A 34 -32.18 4.49 5.33
N PHE A 35 -31.74 3.58 4.45
CA PHE A 35 -30.40 3.67 3.83
C PHE A 35 -30.15 5.02 3.12
N PHE A 36 -31.09 5.44 2.27
CA PHE A 36 -30.93 6.68 1.52
C PHE A 36 -31.03 7.93 2.40
N GLU A 37 -31.88 7.89 3.43
CA GLU A 37 -31.99 8.97 4.42
C GLU A 37 -30.68 9.09 5.23
N ASN A 38 -30.16 7.98 5.72
CA ASN A 38 -28.88 7.94 6.44
C ASN A 38 -27.71 8.41 5.57
N LEU A 39 -27.70 8.02 4.29
CA LEU A 39 -26.68 8.48 3.34
C LEU A 39 -26.77 10.00 3.11
N LYS A 40 -27.98 10.55 2.97
CA LYS A 40 -28.20 11.99 2.83
C LYS A 40 -27.74 12.74 4.08
N ASN A 41 -28.17 12.30 5.27
CA ASN A 41 -27.75 12.88 6.55
C ASN A 41 -26.24 12.86 6.74
N LEU A 42 -25.58 11.80 6.28
CA LEU A 42 -24.14 11.66 6.33
C LEU A 42 -23.46 12.66 5.37
N GLN A 43 -24.00 12.85 4.16
CA GLN A 43 -23.48 13.84 3.19
C GLN A 43 -23.62 15.28 3.68
N GLU A 44 -24.67 15.60 4.42
CA GLU A 44 -24.86 16.91 5.01
C GLU A 44 -23.83 17.23 6.11
N ARG A 45 -23.32 16.19 6.78
CA ARG A 45 -22.34 16.34 7.86
C ARG A 45 -20.90 16.25 7.39
N ILE A 46 -20.62 15.44 6.37
CA ILE A 46 -19.26 15.12 5.91
C ILE A 46 -19.27 15.09 4.39
N PRO A 47 -18.30 15.73 3.71
CA PRO A 47 -18.14 15.69 2.26
C PRO A 47 -17.61 14.31 1.80
N ILE A 48 -18.46 13.28 1.91
CA ILE A 48 -18.11 11.86 1.73
C ILE A 48 -17.46 11.60 0.38
N TRP A 49 -18.04 12.11 -0.70
CA TRP A 49 -17.54 11.88 -2.06
C TRP A 49 -16.15 12.47 -2.26
N SER A 50 -15.92 13.66 -1.71
CA SER A 50 -14.59 14.28 -1.72
C SER A 50 -13.59 13.48 -0.90
N ALA A 51 -13.97 12.98 0.27
CA ALA A 51 -13.12 12.16 1.12
C ALA A 51 -12.77 10.82 0.45
N LEU A 52 -13.74 10.13 -0.14
CA LEU A 52 -13.54 8.88 -0.87
C LEU A 52 -12.63 9.10 -2.10
N PHE A 53 -12.88 10.14 -2.86
CA PHE A 53 -12.05 10.47 -4.04
C PHE A 53 -10.61 10.78 -3.63
N ASN A 54 -10.40 11.54 -2.55
CA ASN A 54 -9.07 11.82 -2.02
C ASN A 54 -8.36 10.55 -1.55
N SER A 55 -9.06 9.67 -0.83
CA SER A 55 -8.49 8.38 -0.39
C SER A 55 -8.11 7.51 -1.57
N PHE A 56 -8.96 7.39 -2.58
CA PHE A 56 -8.70 6.63 -3.79
C PHE A 56 -7.52 7.19 -4.59
N LYS A 57 -7.47 8.52 -4.74
CA LYS A 57 -6.36 9.21 -5.41
C LYS A 57 -5.04 8.96 -4.68
N ILE A 58 -5.02 9.11 -3.35
CA ILE A 58 -3.81 8.87 -2.54
C ILE A 58 -3.38 7.41 -2.67
N ALA A 59 -4.30 6.46 -2.54
CA ALA A 59 -4.02 5.04 -2.63
C ALA A 59 -3.40 4.67 -3.98
N ILE A 60 -3.98 5.13 -5.11
CA ILE A 60 -3.43 4.84 -6.43
C ILE A 60 -2.04 5.43 -6.61
N ILE A 61 -1.86 6.71 -6.27
CA ILE A 61 -0.58 7.40 -6.46
C ILE A 61 0.50 6.75 -5.58
N TYR A 62 0.18 6.51 -4.31
CA TYR A 62 1.07 5.87 -3.36
C TYR A 62 1.49 4.48 -3.83
N THR A 63 0.52 3.61 -4.17
CA THR A 63 0.79 2.25 -4.63
C THR A 63 1.65 2.24 -5.89
N ALA A 64 1.31 3.05 -6.89
CA ALA A 64 2.07 3.11 -8.14
C ALA A 64 3.54 3.52 -7.91
N ILE A 65 3.76 4.58 -7.11
CA ILE A 65 5.11 5.05 -6.81
C ILE A 65 5.86 4.03 -5.95
N ASN A 66 5.21 3.45 -4.94
CA ASN A 66 5.80 2.46 -4.06
C ASN A 66 6.23 1.20 -4.84
N LEU A 67 5.36 0.65 -5.71
CA LEU A 67 5.68 -0.49 -6.57
C LEU A 67 6.91 -0.21 -7.42
N LEU A 68 6.98 0.96 -8.05
CA LEU A 68 8.11 1.34 -8.90
C LEU A 68 9.41 1.46 -8.08
N VAL A 69 9.38 2.24 -7.00
CA VAL A 69 10.57 2.53 -6.18
C VAL A 69 11.07 1.27 -5.48
N CYS A 70 10.17 0.48 -4.88
CA CYS A 70 10.55 -0.77 -4.22
C CYS A 70 11.10 -1.80 -5.21
N SER A 71 10.53 -1.89 -6.42
CA SER A 71 11.04 -2.79 -7.46
C SER A 71 12.42 -2.37 -7.95
N MET A 72 12.64 -1.09 -8.21
CA MET A 72 13.96 -0.58 -8.63
C MET A 72 15.03 -0.82 -7.57
N ALA A 73 14.72 -0.51 -6.31
CA ALA A 73 15.64 -0.73 -5.18
C ALA A 73 15.95 -2.23 -5.01
N ALA A 74 14.92 -3.07 -5.01
CA ALA A 74 15.05 -4.51 -4.87
C ALA A 74 15.80 -5.16 -6.04
N TYR A 75 15.56 -4.71 -7.28
CA TYR A 75 16.27 -5.16 -8.46
C TYR A 75 17.76 -4.85 -8.35
N SER A 76 18.11 -3.62 -7.98
CA SER A 76 19.49 -3.21 -7.75
C SER A 76 20.19 -4.10 -6.72
N ILE A 77 19.55 -4.31 -5.55
CA ILE A 77 20.12 -5.12 -4.47
C ILE A 77 20.21 -6.61 -4.84
N SER A 78 19.31 -7.11 -5.70
CA SER A 78 19.23 -8.52 -6.08
C SER A 78 20.17 -8.88 -7.24
N LYS A 79 20.17 -8.07 -8.30
CA LYS A 79 20.76 -8.43 -9.60
C LYS A 79 22.09 -7.75 -9.90
N PHE A 80 22.43 -6.66 -9.23
CA PHE A 80 23.73 -6.04 -9.40
C PHE A 80 24.72 -6.49 -8.33
N GLN A 81 25.98 -6.67 -8.76
CA GLN A 81 27.10 -7.02 -7.89
C GLN A 81 27.90 -5.76 -7.55
N TYR A 82 27.69 -5.23 -6.34
CA TYR A 82 28.46 -4.09 -5.84
C TYR A 82 28.83 -4.27 -4.36
N LYS A 83 29.94 -3.64 -3.96
CA LYS A 83 30.41 -3.69 -2.57
C LYS A 83 29.38 -3.02 -1.64
N GLY A 84 29.02 -3.72 -0.57
CA GLY A 84 28.10 -3.16 0.44
C GLY A 84 26.61 -3.43 0.18
N ARG A 85 26.19 -4.08 -0.93
CA ARG A 85 24.77 -4.38 -1.21
C ARG A 85 24.05 -5.07 -0.06
N ASN A 86 24.72 -6.03 0.59
CA ASN A 86 24.13 -6.75 1.72
C ASN A 86 23.99 -5.85 2.97
N ILE A 87 24.94 -4.93 3.17
CA ILE A 87 24.88 -3.95 4.26
C ILE A 87 23.70 -3.02 4.06
N VAL A 88 23.52 -2.49 2.84
CA VAL A 88 22.34 -1.66 2.48
C VAL A 88 21.05 -2.42 2.77
N PHE A 89 20.96 -3.69 2.35
CA PHE A 89 19.79 -4.51 2.62
C PHE A 89 19.54 -4.71 4.12
N ILE A 90 20.57 -5.00 4.89
CA ILE A 90 20.47 -5.16 6.36
C ILE A 90 19.97 -3.86 7.00
N ILE A 91 20.49 -2.71 6.60
CA ILE A 91 20.05 -1.40 7.10
C ILE A 91 18.54 -1.20 6.82
N ILE A 92 18.10 -1.51 5.60
CA ILE A 92 16.67 -1.45 5.25
C ILE A 92 15.85 -2.37 6.16
N MET A 93 16.29 -3.61 6.38
CA MET A 93 15.59 -4.56 7.27
C MET A 93 15.53 -4.08 8.71
N LEU A 94 16.59 -3.46 9.22
CA LEU A 94 16.60 -2.89 10.57
C LEU A 94 15.52 -1.82 10.75
N THR A 95 15.15 -1.08 9.71
CA THR A 95 14.06 -0.10 9.80
C THR A 95 12.69 -0.73 10.06
N MET A 96 12.47 -2.00 9.67
CA MET A 96 11.24 -2.73 9.97
C MET A 96 11.10 -3.11 11.45
N MET A 97 12.22 -3.18 12.18
CA MET A 97 12.19 -3.49 13.62
C MET A 97 11.71 -2.29 14.46
N LEU A 98 11.68 -1.09 13.87
CA LEU A 98 11.19 0.09 14.58
C LEU A 98 9.65 0.04 14.65
N PRO A 99 9.06 0.09 15.85
CA PRO A 99 7.62 0.09 16.01
C PRO A 99 7.00 1.32 15.32
N ALA A 100 5.94 1.10 14.53
CA ALA A 100 5.30 2.15 13.73
C ALA A 100 4.88 3.35 14.58
N HIS A 101 4.35 3.10 15.77
CA HIS A 101 3.89 4.16 16.69
C HIS A 101 5.03 5.05 17.20
N ALA A 102 6.24 4.53 17.36
CA ALA A 102 7.39 5.33 17.79
C ALA A 102 7.81 6.38 16.74
N LYS A 103 7.48 6.16 15.47
CA LYS A 103 7.79 7.07 14.37
C LYS A 103 6.80 8.23 14.24
N LEU A 104 5.60 8.15 14.81
CA LEU A 104 4.52 9.13 14.57
C LEU A 104 4.91 10.56 14.94
N VAL A 105 5.44 10.77 16.14
CA VAL A 105 5.80 12.12 16.59
C VAL A 105 6.96 12.71 15.80
N PRO A 106 8.09 12.00 15.59
CA PRO A 106 9.17 12.48 14.72
C PRO A 106 8.69 12.79 13.31
N LEU A 107 7.86 11.92 12.74
CA LEU A 107 7.31 12.08 11.39
C LEU A 107 6.44 13.33 11.29
N TYR A 108 5.53 13.55 12.22
CA TYR A 108 4.69 14.75 12.27
C TYR A 108 5.55 16.02 12.33
N ARG A 109 6.56 16.05 13.21
CA ARG A 109 7.49 17.18 13.32
C ARG A 109 8.24 17.45 12.02
N MET A 110 8.70 16.39 11.34
CA MET A 110 9.38 16.49 10.06
C MET A 110 8.44 17.04 8.97
N MET A 111 7.20 16.54 8.87
CA MET A 111 6.24 17.03 7.89
C MET A 111 5.85 18.49 8.14
N THR A 112 5.76 18.90 9.40
CA THR A 112 5.50 20.30 9.77
C THR A 112 6.68 21.19 9.41
N ALA A 113 7.91 20.78 9.70
CA ALA A 113 9.11 21.54 9.33
C ALA A 113 9.27 21.70 7.81
N LEU A 114 8.86 20.69 7.03
CA LEU A 114 8.84 20.73 5.57
C LEU A 114 7.64 21.49 4.98
N LYS A 115 6.75 22.04 5.82
CA LYS A 115 5.50 22.72 5.42
C LYS A 115 4.57 21.83 4.59
N LEU A 116 4.59 20.52 4.83
CA LEU A 116 3.76 19.54 4.14
C LEU A 116 2.50 19.13 4.94
N SER A 117 2.32 19.70 6.15
CA SER A 117 1.13 19.42 6.97
C SER A 117 -0.15 19.70 6.16
N ASN A 118 -1.14 18.81 6.32
CA ASN A 118 -2.42 18.89 5.61
C ASN A 118 -2.31 18.82 4.07
N THR A 119 -1.31 18.09 3.55
CA THR A 119 -1.16 17.81 2.12
C THR A 119 -1.16 16.30 1.85
N HIS A 120 -1.54 15.89 0.63
CA HIS A 120 -1.45 14.49 0.23
C HIS A 120 0.01 13.97 0.27
N LEU A 121 0.98 14.85 0.06
CA LEU A 121 2.41 14.52 0.10
C LEU A 121 2.86 14.11 1.50
N ALA A 122 2.25 14.63 2.56
CA ALA A 122 2.56 14.24 3.93
C ALA A 122 2.22 12.76 4.21
N ILE A 123 1.26 12.21 3.49
CA ILE A 123 0.86 10.80 3.60
C ILE A 123 1.73 9.93 2.68
N ILE A 124 1.95 10.37 1.44
CA ILE A 124 2.62 9.57 0.40
C ILE A 124 4.13 9.45 0.65
N ARG A 125 4.82 10.57 0.98
CA ARG A 125 6.30 10.62 1.01
C ARG A 125 6.98 9.72 2.04
N PRO A 126 6.47 9.58 3.26
CA PRO A 126 7.21 8.89 4.32
C PRO A 126 7.52 7.42 4.04
N ASP A 127 6.66 6.74 3.29
CA ASP A 127 6.75 5.29 3.08
C ASP A 127 6.85 4.89 1.60
N ILE A 128 7.25 5.84 0.73
CA ILE A 128 7.44 5.58 -0.72
C ILE A 128 8.38 4.40 -0.99
N ALA A 129 9.42 4.24 -0.17
CA ALA A 129 10.38 3.14 -0.25
C ALA A 129 10.23 2.21 0.96
N GLY A 130 9.03 1.68 1.15
CA GLY A 130 8.70 0.82 2.28
C GLY A 130 9.62 -0.40 2.35
N ALA A 131 10.24 -0.63 3.51
CA ALA A 131 11.22 -1.71 3.70
C ALA A 131 10.61 -3.09 3.41
N PHE A 132 9.35 -3.31 3.77
CA PHE A 132 8.63 -4.55 3.45
C PHE A 132 8.47 -4.75 1.93
N GLY A 133 8.14 -3.69 1.19
CA GLY A 133 8.04 -3.76 -0.27
C GLY A 133 9.37 -4.13 -0.92
N ILE A 134 10.47 -3.50 -0.48
CA ILE A 134 11.82 -3.83 -0.96
C ILE A 134 12.18 -5.28 -0.62
N PHE A 135 11.89 -5.73 0.59
CA PHE A 135 12.12 -7.11 1.02
C PHE A 135 11.34 -8.10 0.15
N LEU A 136 10.03 -7.91 0.01
CA LEU A 136 9.17 -8.80 -0.77
C LEU A 136 9.63 -8.90 -2.23
N MET A 137 9.88 -7.75 -2.86
CA MET A 137 10.34 -7.72 -4.24
C MET A 137 11.72 -8.36 -4.39
N ARG A 138 12.66 -8.12 -3.47
CA ARG A 138 13.98 -8.76 -3.50
C ARG A 138 13.88 -10.27 -3.41
N GLN A 139 13.04 -10.82 -2.54
CA GLN A 139 12.86 -12.28 -2.43
C GLN A 139 12.35 -12.88 -3.74
N ASN A 140 11.40 -12.20 -4.39
CA ASN A 140 10.87 -12.66 -5.66
C ASN A 140 11.85 -12.50 -6.83
N PHE A 141 12.71 -11.46 -6.84
CA PHE A 141 13.76 -11.31 -7.87
C PHE A 141 14.79 -12.44 -7.86
N HIS A 142 14.98 -13.15 -6.74
CA HIS A 142 15.85 -14.32 -6.72
C HIS A 142 15.32 -15.47 -7.60
N ALA A 143 14.01 -15.53 -7.85
CA ALA A 143 13.41 -16.53 -8.73
C ALA A 143 13.64 -16.23 -10.23
N VAL A 144 14.01 -15.01 -10.60
CA VAL A 144 14.33 -14.63 -11.98
C VAL A 144 15.73 -15.13 -12.33
N PRO A 145 15.90 -16.01 -13.35
CA PRO A 145 17.21 -16.53 -13.71
C PRO A 145 18.17 -15.42 -14.19
N ASP A 146 19.40 -15.43 -13.68
CA ASP A 146 20.43 -14.46 -14.10
C ASP A 146 20.84 -14.66 -15.56
N THR A 147 20.79 -15.90 -16.07
CA THR A 147 21.04 -16.23 -17.48
C THR A 147 20.15 -15.48 -18.45
N LEU A 148 18.90 -15.20 -18.08
CA LEU A 148 17.96 -14.42 -18.89
C LEU A 148 18.44 -12.96 -19.03
N ILE A 149 18.94 -12.39 -17.94
CA ILE A 149 19.47 -11.03 -17.88
C ILE A 149 20.76 -10.92 -18.67
N GLU A 150 21.66 -11.93 -18.53
CA GLU A 150 22.93 -12.00 -19.25
C GLU A 150 22.72 -12.14 -20.76
N ALA A 151 21.81 -13.01 -21.20
CA ALA A 151 21.45 -13.14 -22.61
C ALA A 151 20.97 -11.81 -23.20
N ALA A 152 20.08 -11.10 -22.49
CA ALA A 152 19.60 -9.81 -22.95
C ALA A 152 20.71 -8.73 -23.01
N ARG A 153 21.72 -8.79 -22.14
CA ARG A 153 22.90 -7.92 -22.22
C ARG A 153 23.77 -8.24 -23.44
N ILE A 154 23.92 -9.52 -23.78
CA ILE A 154 24.64 -9.96 -24.99
C ILE A 154 23.91 -9.45 -26.24
N ASP A 155 22.60 -9.47 -26.23
CA ASP A 155 21.74 -8.92 -27.31
C ASP A 155 21.76 -7.38 -27.39
N GLY A 156 22.54 -6.72 -26.53
CA GLY A 156 22.70 -5.26 -26.53
C GLY A 156 21.59 -4.47 -25.82
N ALA A 157 20.72 -5.13 -25.05
CA ALA A 157 19.72 -4.44 -24.27
C ALA A 157 20.35 -3.66 -23.11
N ASN A 158 19.95 -2.40 -22.92
CA ASN A 158 20.35 -1.62 -21.75
C ASN A 158 19.60 -2.07 -20.48
N GLU A 159 20.13 -1.77 -19.30
CA GLU A 159 19.60 -2.19 -18.01
C GLU A 159 18.13 -1.75 -17.78
N TRP A 160 17.76 -0.57 -18.27
CA TRP A 160 16.39 -0.10 -18.16
C TRP A 160 15.42 -0.94 -19.02
N THR A 161 15.83 -1.30 -20.22
CA THR A 161 15.06 -2.19 -21.10
C THR A 161 14.91 -3.59 -20.48
N ILE A 162 15.99 -4.13 -19.93
CA ILE A 162 15.99 -5.42 -19.22
C ILE A 162 15.01 -5.36 -18.05
N PHE A 163 15.13 -4.33 -17.20
CA PHE A 163 14.25 -4.15 -16.06
C PHE A 163 12.79 -4.09 -16.48
N VAL A 164 12.41 -3.15 -17.39
CA VAL A 164 11.01 -2.89 -17.73
C VAL A 164 10.40 -3.96 -18.62
N LYS A 165 11.13 -4.43 -19.65
CA LYS A 165 10.55 -5.30 -20.67
C LYS A 165 10.74 -6.80 -20.41
N ILE A 166 11.72 -7.19 -19.61
CA ILE A 166 12.02 -8.61 -19.36
C ILE A 166 11.67 -8.96 -17.91
N VAL A 167 12.21 -8.24 -16.95
CA VAL A 167 12.14 -8.63 -15.54
C VAL A 167 10.78 -8.26 -14.93
N MET A 168 10.30 -7.02 -15.12
CA MET A 168 9.03 -6.57 -14.53
C MET A 168 7.81 -7.40 -14.96
N PRO A 169 7.67 -7.83 -16.23
CA PRO A 169 6.57 -8.74 -16.61
C PRO A 169 6.59 -10.07 -15.86
N LEU A 170 7.77 -10.63 -15.58
CA LEU A 170 7.90 -11.86 -14.80
C LEU A 170 7.53 -11.67 -13.32
N MET A 171 7.60 -10.42 -12.85
CA MET A 171 7.30 -10.04 -11.47
C MET A 171 5.84 -9.65 -11.24
N ILE A 172 4.95 -9.74 -12.25
CA ILE A 172 3.54 -9.37 -12.11
C ILE A 172 2.86 -10.02 -10.89
N PRO A 173 3.04 -11.32 -10.58
CA PRO A 173 2.43 -11.91 -9.39
C PRO A 173 2.89 -11.24 -8.08
N ALA A 174 4.19 -10.96 -7.96
CA ALA A 174 4.75 -10.30 -6.78
C ALA A 174 4.31 -8.83 -6.67
N LEU A 175 4.24 -8.13 -7.81
CA LEU A 175 3.72 -6.75 -7.90
C LEU A 175 2.26 -6.69 -7.50
N THR A 176 1.45 -7.65 -7.94
CA THR A 176 0.03 -7.73 -7.56
C THR A 176 -0.11 -7.98 -6.06
N ALA A 177 0.67 -8.91 -5.50
CA ALA A 177 0.66 -9.19 -4.07
C ALA A 177 1.05 -7.95 -3.25
N LEU A 178 2.11 -7.24 -3.67
CA LEU A 178 2.55 -6.00 -3.01
C LEU A 178 1.51 -4.89 -3.16
N GLY A 179 0.91 -4.73 -4.36
CA GLY A 179 -0.10 -3.71 -4.62
C GLY A 179 -1.40 -3.90 -3.83
N ILE A 180 -1.78 -5.15 -3.54
CA ILE A 180 -2.94 -5.46 -2.69
C ILE A 180 -2.62 -5.19 -1.21
N TYR A 181 -1.38 -5.39 -0.81
CA TYR A 181 -0.93 -5.14 0.56
C TYR A 181 -0.86 -3.64 0.90
N MET A 182 -0.53 -2.78 -0.09
CA MET A 182 -0.37 -1.33 0.07
C MET A 182 -1.71 -0.58 0.15
#